data_82dfba8945d378986e3b9e82b12a641d
#
_entry.id   82dfba8945d378986e3b9e82b12a641d
#
_cell.length_a   1.000
_cell.length_b   1.000
_cell.length_c   1.000
_cell.angle_alpha   90.00
_cell.angle_beta   90.00
_cell.angle_gamma   90.00
#
_symmetry.space_group_name_H-M   'P 1'
#
loop_
_entity.id
_entity.type
_entity.pdbx_description
1 polymer ?
#
loop_
_entity_poly.entity_id
_entity_poly.type
_entity_poly.pdbx_seq_one_letter_code
_entity_poly.pdbx_strand_id
1 'polypeptide(L)'
;SVDNSKGLVSLIALEMGGSADLCMLLNPGDPVVLMGPTGTPTEVFQNETVVLVGGGLGNAVLFSIGAAARASGCKVLYFAGYKKRIDRYKVAEIEAAADTIVWCCDEEPGFKPSRQGDFGFVGNIVQAMVAYGSGALGPQPISLKDADRIIAIGSDRMMAAVGIARHQQLKPYLKDNHFAIGSINSPMQCMMKEICAQCLQPHKDPKTGEITYVFSCFNQDQELDLVDFGGLASRLKQNSVQEKLTRHWISHCLRQLS
;
A
#
# COMPACT_ATOMS: atom_id res chain seq x y z
N SER A 1 14.21 -1.09 2.11
CA SER A 1 14.99 -2.28 2.51
C SER A 1 16.18 -1.89 3.39
N VAL A 2 16.63 -2.82 4.22
CA VAL A 2 17.81 -2.66 5.07
C VAL A 2 18.81 -3.76 4.69
N ASP A 3 20.06 -3.37 4.44
CA ASP A 3 21.19 -4.28 4.25
C ASP A 3 22.16 -4.10 5.44
N ASN A 4 21.99 -4.94 6.44
CA ASN A 4 22.80 -4.89 7.66
C ASN A 4 24.27 -5.19 7.40
N SER A 5 24.60 -5.99 6.37
CA SER A 5 25.99 -6.34 6.06
C SER A 5 26.78 -5.17 5.51
N LYS A 6 26.10 -4.23 4.84
CA LYS A 6 26.68 -3.01 4.27
C LYS A 6 26.36 -1.75 5.07
N GLY A 7 25.53 -1.85 6.11
CA GLY A 7 25.05 -0.69 6.85
C GLY A 7 24.21 0.27 6.01
N LEU A 8 23.41 -0.27 5.07
CA LEU A 8 22.63 0.53 4.13
C LEU A 8 21.13 0.47 4.42
N VAL A 9 20.47 1.62 4.30
CA VAL A 9 19.01 1.74 4.29
C VAL A 9 18.59 2.32 2.93
N SER A 10 17.70 1.61 2.22
CA SER A 10 17.14 2.09 0.96
C SER A 10 15.72 2.59 1.16
N LEU A 11 15.46 3.81 0.69
CA LEU A 11 14.16 4.47 0.77
C LEU A 11 13.64 4.73 -0.64
N ILE A 12 12.32 4.81 -0.79
CA ILE A 12 11.65 5.25 -2.00
C ILE A 12 10.84 6.49 -1.63
N ALA A 13 11.13 7.61 -2.26
CA ALA A 13 10.38 8.85 -2.11
C ALA A 13 9.57 9.09 -3.38
N LEU A 14 8.28 9.43 -3.21
CA LEU A 14 7.43 9.86 -4.31
C LEU A 14 7.37 11.40 -4.27
N GLU A 15 7.57 12.04 -5.41
CA GLU A 15 7.49 13.48 -5.57
C GLU A 15 6.04 13.99 -5.43
N MET A 16 5.54 13.95 -4.20
CA MET A 16 4.20 14.41 -3.84
C MET A 16 4.26 15.27 -2.57
N GLY A 17 4.42 16.57 -2.77
CA GLY A 17 4.47 17.52 -1.67
C GLY A 17 5.87 18.02 -1.32
N GLY A 18 5.94 19.06 -0.52
CA GLY A 18 7.14 19.86 -0.33
C GLY A 18 8.35 19.10 0.20
N SER A 19 8.16 18.23 1.19
CA SER A 19 9.27 17.46 1.77
C SER A 19 9.86 16.44 0.79
N ALA A 20 9.00 15.79 0.01
CA ALA A 20 9.46 14.82 -0.98
C ALA A 20 10.14 15.52 -2.17
N ASP A 21 9.65 16.70 -2.58
CA ASP A 21 10.26 17.50 -3.64
C ASP A 21 11.70 17.94 -3.25
N LEU A 22 11.98 18.17 -1.96
CA LEU A 22 13.33 18.46 -1.49
C LEU A 22 14.29 17.26 -1.60
N CYS A 23 13.80 16.04 -1.54
CA CYS A 23 14.63 14.85 -1.73
C CYS A 23 15.25 14.79 -3.15
N MET A 24 14.62 15.43 -4.14
CA MET A 24 15.13 15.51 -5.51
C MET A 24 16.36 16.40 -5.66
N LEU A 25 16.63 17.26 -4.68
CA LEU A 25 17.77 18.16 -4.68
C LEU A 25 19.04 17.52 -4.10
N LEU A 26 18.92 16.33 -3.49
CA LEU A 26 20.04 15.61 -2.90
C LEU A 26 20.96 15.02 -3.97
N ASN A 27 22.24 15.20 -3.79
CA ASN A 27 23.27 14.59 -4.59
C ASN A 27 23.92 13.41 -3.86
N PRO A 28 24.53 12.47 -4.58
CA PRO A 28 25.31 11.42 -3.93
C PRO A 28 26.41 12.01 -3.04
N GLY A 29 26.42 11.61 -1.77
CA GLY A 29 27.35 12.11 -0.76
C GLY A 29 26.80 13.20 0.14
N ASP A 30 25.63 13.77 -0.15
CA ASP A 30 25.01 14.75 0.73
C ASP A 30 24.61 14.09 2.08
N PRO A 31 24.88 14.73 3.21
CA PRO A 31 24.49 14.20 4.52
C PRO A 31 22.98 14.30 4.71
N VAL A 32 22.38 13.23 5.24
CA VAL A 32 20.97 13.19 5.60
C VAL A 32 20.79 12.67 7.02
N VAL A 33 19.73 13.13 7.69
CA VAL A 33 19.34 12.63 9.00
C VAL A 33 18.13 11.74 8.85
N LEU A 34 18.27 10.48 9.26
CA LEU A 34 17.16 9.53 9.35
C LEU A 34 16.75 9.36 10.80
N MET A 35 15.44 9.39 11.05
CA MET A 35 14.86 9.13 12.37
C MET A 35 14.00 7.88 12.28
N GLY A 36 14.32 6.89 13.10
CA GLY A 36 13.63 5.60 13.11
C GLY A 36 14.38 4.54 13.95
N PRO A 37 13.87 3.32 14.02
CA PRO A 37 12.58 2.90 13.50
C PRO A 37 11.40 3.54 14.24
N THR A 38 10.30 3.82 13.53
CA THR A 38 9.09 4.42 14.07
C THR A 38 7.86 3.62 13.64
N GLY A 39 6.77 3.71 14.40
CA GLY A 39 5.55 2.95 14.14
C GLY A 39 5.63 1.50 14.61
N THR A 40 4.66 0.69 14.19
CA THR A 40 4.56 -0.74 14.49
C THR A 40 4.73 -1.54 13.21
N PRO A 41 5.54 -2.60 13.18
CA PRO A 41 5.68 -3.44 12.00
C PRO A 41 4.38 -4.21 11.72
N THR A 42 4.13 -4.49 10.44
CA THR A 42 3.05 -5.41 10.04
C THR A 42 3.30 -6.79 10.64
N GLU A 43 2.27 -7.35 11.25
CA GLU A 43 2.34 -8.70 11.81
C GLU A 43 2.42 -9.73 10.68
N VAL A 44 3.40 -10.63 10.78
CA VAL A 44 3.60 -11.72 9.81
C VAL A 44 3.30 -13.03 10.50
N PHE A 45 2.30 -13.74 9.96
CA PHE A 45 1.88 -15.06 10.45
C PHE A 45 2.60 -16.18 9.70
N GLN A 46 2.47 -17.41 10.20
CA GLN A 46 3.09 -18.58 9.58
C GLN A 46 2.05 -19.41 8.85
N ASN A 47 2.46 -19.96 7.69
CA ASN A 47 1.67 -20.92 6.92
C ASN A 47 0.27 -20.43 6.48
N GLU A 48 0.09 -19.13 6.32
CA GLU A 48 -1.13 -18.53 5.76
C GLU A 48 -1.05 -18.38 4.24
N THR A 49 -2.21 -18.27 3.59
CA THR A 49 -2.31 -17.73 2.23
C THR A 49 -2.61 -16.24 2.32
N VAL A 50 -1.64 -15.43 1.94
CA VAL A 50 -1.68 -13.97 2.03
C VAL A 50 -1.92 -13.37 0.65
N VAL A 51 -2.93 -12.51 0.55
CA VAL A 51 -3.22 -11.72 -0.64
C VAL A 51 -2.75 -10.28 -0.43
N LEU A 52 -1.74 -9.87 -1.17
CA LEU A 52 -1.22 -8.49 -1.17
C LEU A 52 -1.90 -7.69 -2.27
N VAL A 53 -2.41 -6.51 -1.93
CA VAL A 53 -3.12 -5.62 -2.85
C VAL A 53 -2.48 -4.24 -2.82
N GLY A 54 -1.62 -3.97 -3.80
CA GLY A 54 -0.80 -2.77 -3.87
C GLY A 54 -1.26 -1.77 -4.92
N GLY A 55 -1.40 -0.51 -4.54
CA GLY A 55 -1.71 0.58 -5.46
C GLY A 55 -0.59 1.62 -5.53
N GLY A 56 0.03 1.80 -6.70
CA GLY A 56 1.08 2.80 -6.90
C GLY A 56 2.23 2.63 -5.91
N LEU A 57 2.50 3.68 -5.10
CA LEU A 57 3.57 3.67 -4.10
C LEU A 57 3.35 2.62 -2.99
N GLY A 58 2.11 2.20 -2.74
CA GLY A 58 1.82 1.14 -1.76
C GLY A 58 2.57 -0.16 -2.03
N ASN A 59 2.95 -0.42 -3.27
CA ASN A 59 3.79 -1.55 -3.64
C ASN A 59 5.19 -1.50 -2.99
N ALA A 60 5.70 -0.31 -2.64
CA ALA A 60 7.01 -0.15 -2.00
C ALA A 60 7.09 -0.77 -0.59
N VAL A 61 5.95 -0.85 0.09
CA VAL A 61 5.86 -1.48 1.42
C VAL A 61 5.57 -2.97 1.28
N LEU A 62 4.66 -3.32 0.37
CA LEU A 62 4.15 -4.69 0.23
C LEU A 62 5.20 -5.72 -0.18
N PHE A 63 6.19 -5.37 -1.01
CA PHE A 63 7.20 -6.37 -1.37
C PHE A 63 8.06 -6.79 -0.16
N SER A 64 8.28 -5.89 0.80
CA SER A 64 8.98 -6.24 2.05
C SER A 64 8.13 -7.17 2.92
N ILE A 65 6.82 -6.89 3.03
CA ILE A 65 5.86 -7.74 3.75
C ILE A 65 5.75 -9.11 3.07
N GLY A 66 5.64 -9.15 1.75
CA GLY A 66 5.56 -10.39 0.99
C GLY A 66 6.81 -11.26 1.15
N ALA A 67 8.00 -10.65 1.12
CA ALA A 67 9.25 -11.36 1.36
C ALA A 67 9.29 -11.98 2.78
N ALA A 68 8.85 -11.24 3.80
CA ALA A 68 8.76 -11.73 5.16
C ALA A 68 7.72 -12.85 5.30
N ALA A 69 6.54 -12.72 4.68
CA ALA A 69 5.50 -13.74 4.66
C ALA A 69 6.00 -15.04 4.02
N ARG A 70 6.65 -14.97 2.85
CA ARG A 70 7.26 -16.16 2.20
C ARG A 70 8.33 -16.82 3.08
N ALA A 71 9.18 -16.03 3.72
CA ALA A 71 10.18 -16.54 4.66
C ALA A 71 9.55 -17.27 5.87
N SER A 72 8.30 -16.92 6.22
CA SER A 72 7.52 -17.56 7.28
C SER A 72 6.64 -18.73 6.78
N GLY A 73 6.85 -19.19 5.54
CA GLY A 73 6.11 -20.32 4.95
C GLY A 73 4.73 -20.00 4.40
N CYS A 74 4.39 -18.72 4.27
CA CYS A 74 3.12 -18.30 3.66
C CYS A 74 3.17 -18.44 2.13
N LYS A 75 2.00 -18.70 1.53
CA LYS A 75 1.77 -18.53 0.10
C LYS A 75 1.36 -17.08 -0.17
N VAL A 76 1.97 -16.45 -1.16
CA VAL A 76 1.72 -15.03 -1.46
C VAL A 76 1.17 -14.85 -2.87
N LEU A 77 -0.07 -14.36 -2.95
CA LEU A 77 -0.71 -13.88 -4.18
C LEU A 77 -0.68 -12.36 -4.17
N TYR A 78 -0.11 -11.72 -5.19
CA TYR A 78 0.11 -10.29 -5.21
C TYR A 78 -0.62 -9.63 -6.38
N PHE A 79 -1.51 -8.70 -6.10
CA PHE A 79 -2.10 -7.79 -7.08
C PHE A 79 -1.32 -6.47 -7.04
N ALA A 80 -0.48 -6.23 -8.04
CA ALA A 80 0.38 -5.04 -8.14
C ALA A 80 -0.21 -4.04 -9.15
N GLY A 81 -0.91 -3.02 -8.63
CA GLY A 81 -1.64 -2.05 -9.44
C GLY A 81 -0.88 -0.74 -9.66
N TYR A 82 -0.95 -0.23 -10.89
CA TYR A 82 -0.37 1.05 -11.29
C TYR A 82 -1.32 1.78 -12.25
N LYS A 83 -1.30 3.11 -12.21
CA LYS A 83 -2.09 3.91 -13.15
C LYS A 83 -1.49 3.88 -14.55
N LYS A 84 -0.18 4.06 -14.66
CA LYS A 84 0.56 4.10 -15.91
C LYS A 84 1.66 3.07 -15.93
N ARG A 85 2.06 2.66 -17.13
CA ARG A 85 3.14 1.70 -17.31
C ARG A 85 4.48 2.21 -16.80
N ILE A 86 4.74 3.51 -16.92
CA ILE A 86 5.98 4.15 -16.45
C ILE A 86 6.09 4.16 -14.93
N ASP A 87 4.97 4.06 -14.21
CA ASP A 87 4.95 4.08 -12.75
C ASP A 87 5.45 2.78 -12.11
N ARG A 88 5.67 1.72 -12.92
CA ARG A 88 6.13 0.42 -12.40
C ARG A 88 7.61 0.47 -12.04
N TYR A 89 7.92 0.04 -10.82
CA TYR A 89 9.29 0.01 -10.27
C TYR A 89 9.52 -1.28 -9.49
N LYS A 90 10.78 -1.57 -9.18
CA LYS A 90 11.19 -2.68 -8.31
C LYS A 90 10.58 -4.04 -8.70
N VAL A 91 10.55 -4.33 -9.99
CA VAL A 91 9.92 -5.55 -10.54
C VAL A 91 10.54 -6.80 -9.93
N ALA A 92 11.87 -6.87 -9.88
CA ALA A 92 12.57 -8.05 -9.36
C ALA A 92 12.27 -8.29 -7.87
N GLU A 93 12.20 -7.22 -7.07
CA GLU A 93 11.88 -7.30 -5.64
C GLU A 93 10.42 -7.74 -5.42
N ILE A 94 9.50 -7.25 -6.24
CA ILE A 94 8.08 -7.66 -6.19
C ILE A 94 7.95 -9.13 -6.64
N GLU A 95 8.64 -9.54 -7.69
CA GLU A 95 8.66 -10.94 -8.16
C GLU A 95 9.25 -11.89 -7.11
N ALA A 96 10.28 -11.47 -6.39
CA ALA A 96 10.86 -12.25 -5.30
C ALA A 96 9.92 -12.36 -4.07
N ALA A 97 9.02 -11.40 -3.90
CA ALA A 97 8.12 -11.31 -2.75
C ALA A 97 6.83 -12.13 -2.90
N ALA A 98 6.56 -12.71 -4.07
CA ALA A 98 5.28 -13.40 -4.32
C ALA A 98 5.45 -14.69 -5.14
N ASP A 99 4.56 -15.64 -4.88
CA ASP A 99 4.48 -16.90 -5.63
C ASP A 99 3.72 -16.69 -6.95
N THR A 100 2.69 -15.84 -6.94
CA THR A 100 1.92 -15.44 -8.12
C THR A 100 1.65 -13.96 -8.08
N ILE A 101 1.78 -13.28 -9.22
CA ILE A 101 1.49 -11.85 -9.35
C ILE A 101 0.47 -11.61 -10.44
N VAL A 102 -0.49 -10.74 -10.15
CA VAL A 102 -1.35 -10.11 -11.15
C VAL A 102 -0.92 -8.66 -11.31
N TRP A 103 -0.25 -8.37 -12.43
CA TRP A 103 0.20 -7.03 -12.78
C TRP A 103 -0.95 -6.23 -13.38
N CYS A 104 -1.47 -5.25 -12.66
CA CYS A 104 -2.61 -4.43 -13.06
C CYS A 104 -2.15 -3.06 -13.55
N CYS A 105 -2.72 -2.58 -14.67
CA CYS A 105 -2.46 -1.25 -15.19
C CYS A 105 -3.76 -0.64 -15.73
N ASP A 106 -4.05 0.62 -15.38
CA ASP A 106 -5.21 1.32 -15.94
C ASP A 106 -4.98 1.72 -17.41
N GLU A 107 -3.71 1.75 -17.87
CA GLU A 107 -3.28 2.18 -19.20
C GLU A 107 -3.02 0.97 -20.13
N GLU A 108 -3.60 1.01 -21.32
CA GLU A 108 -3.29 0.05 -22.40
C GLU A 108 -1.83 0.20 -22.89
N PRO A 109 -1.17 -0.89 -23.32
CA PRO A 109 -1.64 -2.29 -23.37
C PRO A 109 -1.40 -3.08 -22.06
N GLY A 110 -1.22 -2.42 -20.92
CA GLY A 110 -0.95 -3.05 -19.65
C GLY A 110 0.49 -3.57 -19.50
N PHE A 111 0.67 -4.53 -18.62
CA PHE A 111 1.95 -5.19 -18.40
C PHE A 111 1.96 -6.61 -18.97
N LYS A 112 3.04 -6.97 -19.63
CA LYS A 112 3.32 -8.36 -19.98
C LYS A 112 4.13 -8.98 -18.83
N PRO A 113 3.66 -10.05 -18.18
CA PRO A 113 4.42 -10.76 -17.16
C PRO A 113 5.70 -11.35 -17.72
N SER A 114 6.75 -11.38 -16.89
CA SER A 114 8.04 -12.01 -17.20
C SER A 114 8.11 -13.47 -16.75
N ARG A 115 7.37 -13.83 -15.68
CA ARG A 115 7.35 -15.17 -15.12
C ARG A 115 6.13 -15.97 -15.61
N GLN A 116 6.34 -17.26 -15.79
CA GLN A 116 5.25 -18.22 -15.99
C GLN A 116 4.40 -18.31 -14.73
N GLY A 117 3.08 -18.29 -14.87
CA GLY A 117 2.14 -18.32 -13.73
C GLY A 117 1.75 -16.95 -13.18
N ASP A 118 2.39 -15.87 -13.68
CA ASP A 118 1.93 -14.51 -13.44
C ASP A 118 0.97 -14.03 -14.53
N PHE A 119 0.15 -13.04 -14.21
CA PHE A 119 -0.90 -12.52 -15.10
C PHE A 119 -0.73 -11.03 -15.34
N GLY A 120 -1.17 -10.56 -16.51
CA GLY A 120 -1.36 -9.15 -16.82
C GLY A 120 -2.85 -8.82 -16.88
N PHE A 121 -3.24 -7.65 -16.40
CA PHE A 121 -4.61 -7.17 -16.45
C PHE A 121 -4.65 -5.68 -16.76
N VAL A 122 -5.51 -5.27 -17.70
CA VAL A 122 -5.78 -3.86 -17.98
C VAL A 122 -7.07 -3.47 -17.27
N GLY A 123 -6.97 -2.51 -16.36
CA GLY A 123 -8.06 -2.04 -15.53
C GLY A 123 -7.66 -1.90 -14.06
N ASN A 124 -8.63 -1.54 -13.21
CA ASN A 124 -8.36 -1.32 -11.81
C ASN A 124 -8.18 -2.64 -11.03
N ILE A 125 -7.60 -2.51 -9.84
CA ILE A 125 -7.19 -3.66 -9.04
C ILE A 125 -8.34 -4.55 -8.58
N VAL A 126 -9.53 -3.97 -8.30
CA VAL A 126 -10.71 -4.76 -7.92
C VAL A 126 -11.21 -5.58 -9.10
N GLN A 127 -11.22 -5.01 -10.30
CA GLN A 127 -11.56 -5.75 -11.53
C GLN A 127 -10.58 -6.89 -11.79
N ALA A 128 -9.28 -6.67 -11.56
CA ALA A 128 -8.25 -7.71 -11.66
C ALA A 128 -8.48 -8.84 -10.65
N MET A 129 -8.82 -8.52 -9.40
CA MET A 129 -9.14 -9.52 -8.38
C MET A 129 -10.37 -10.34 -8.76
N VAL A 130 -11.41 -9.71 -9.30
CA VAL A 130 -12.61 -10.41 -9.81
C VAL A 130 -12.28 -11.31 -11.01
N ALA A 131 -11.52 -10.79 -11.97
CA ALA A 131 -11.10 -11.54 -13.16
C ALA A 131 -10.24 -12.76 -12.79
N TYR A 132 -9.34 -12.59 -11.81
CA TYR A 132 -8.55 -13.70 -11.27
C TYR A 132 -9.45 -14.70 -10.54
N GLY A 133 -10.29 -14.25 -9.60
CA GLY A 133 -11.17 -15.10 -8.79
C GLY A 133 -12.17 -15.90 -9.62
N SER A 134 -12.69 -15.34 -10.72
CA SER A 134 -13.59 -16.03 -11.65
C SER A 134 -12.89 -17.00 -12.59
N GLY A 135 -11.55 -17.02 -12.62
CA GLY A 135 -10.78 -17.84 -13.58
C GLY A 135 -10.66 -17.22 -14.98
N ALA A 136 -11.11 -16.00 -15.19
CA ALA A 136 -11.04 -15.33 -16.50
C ALA A 136 -9.60 -15.06 -16.98
N LEU A 137 -8.64 -15.05 -16.06
CA LEU A 137 -7.21 -14.90 -16.40
C LEU A 137 -6.52 -16.24 -16.68
N GLY A 138 -7.18 -17.35 -16.44
CA GLY A 138 -6.64 -18.70 -16.60
C GLY A 138 -6.56 -19.49 -15.29
N PRO A 139 -5.82 -20.62 -15.28
CA PRO A 139 -5.68 -21.46 -14.10
C PRO A 139 -5.03 -20.68 -12.95
N GLN A 140 -5.62 -20.76 -11.76
CA GLN A 140 -5.16 -20.06 -10.56
C GLN A 140 -4.13 -20.93 -9.80
N PRO A 141 -2.84 -20.56 -9.75
CA PRO A 141 -1.85 -21.29 -8.94
C PRO A 141 -2.16 -21.21 -7.43
N ILE A 142 -2.75 -20.08 -7.00
CA ILE A 142 -3.24 -19.85 -5.64
C ILE A 142 -4.70 -19.41 -5.75
N SER A 143 -5.62 -20.17 -5.16
CA SER A 143 -7.04 -19.80 -5.17
C SER A 143 -7.30 -18.65 -4.19
N LEU A 144 -8.12 -17.68 -4.59
CA LEU A 144 -8.63 -16.66 -3.65
C LEU A 144 -9.46 -17.27 -2.51
N LYS A 145 -10.05 -18.45 -2.70
CA LYS A 145 -10.76 -19.17 -1.63
C LYS A 145 -9.86 -19.67 -0.51
N ASP A 146 -8.57 -19.75 -0.76
CA ASP A 146 -7.59 -20.14 0.25
C ASP A 146 -7.07 -18.94 1.05
N ALA A 147 -7.44 -17.72 0.66
CA ALA A 147 -6.95 -16.49 1.29
C ALA A 147 -7.34 -16.43 2.78
N ASP A 148 -6.33 -16.44 3.64
CA ASP A 148 -6.49 -16.21 5.08
C ASP A 148 -6.52 -14.71 5.38
N ARG A 149 -5.67 -13.98 4.67
CA ARG A 149 -5.42 -12.57 4.92
C ARG A 149 -5.31 -11.76 3.64
N ILE A 150 -5.92 -10.56 3.65
CA ILE A 150 -5.75 -9.55 2.62
C ILE A 150 -5.06 -8.34 3.24
N ILE A 151 -3.96 -7.87 2.63
CA ILE A 151 -3.24 -6.67 3.04
C ILE A 151 -3.29 -5.67 1.87
N ALA A 152 -4.05 -4.58 2.05
CA ALA A 152 -4.23 -3.56 1.04
C ALA A 152 -3.46 -2.28 1.39
N ILE A 153 -2.54 -1.86 0.52
CA ILE A 153 -1.76 -0.62 0.70
C ILE A 153 -1.80 0.21 -0.58
N GLY A 154 -2.28 1.43 -0.45
CA GLY A 154 -2.40 2.35 -1.59
C GLY A 154 -3.20 3.59 -1.23
N SER A 155 -3.91 4.17 -2.21
CA SER A 155 -4.77 5.30 -1.92
C SER A 155 -5.97 4.89 -1.05
N ASP A 156 -6.49 5.84 -0.27
CA ASP A 156 -7.72 5.69 0.53
C ASP A 156 -8.87 5.12 -0.31
N ARG A 157 -9.04 5.60 -1.54
CA ARG A 157 -10.07 5.13 -2.47
C ARG A 157 -9.88 3.67 -2.87
N MET A 158 -8.64 3.24 -3.12
CA MET A 158 -8.35 1.86 -3.51
C MET A 158 -8.61 0.92 -2.33
N MET A 159 -8.14 1.28 -1.13
CA MET A 159 -8.37 0.47 0.07
C MET A 159 -9.86 0.37 0.41
N ALA A 160 -10.61 1.48 0.32
CA ALA A 160 -12.06 1.48 0.48
C ALA A 160 -12.76 0.58 -0.55
N ALA A 161 -12.34 0.65 -1.82
CA ALA A 161 -12.90 -0.19 -2.88
C ALA A 161 -12.65 -1.68 -2.64
N VAL A 162 -11.45 -2.05 -2.17
CA VAL A 162 -11.13 -3.44 -1.79
C VAL A 162 -11.98 -3.86 -0.58
N GLY A 163 -12.10 -3.02 0.44
CA GLY A 163 -12.93 -3.26 1.63
C GLY A 163 -14.38 -3.56 1.26
N ILE A 164 -14.98 -2.77 0.37
CA ILE A 164 -16.35 -2.96 -0.12
C ILE A 164 -16.45 -4.23 -0.99
N ALA A 165 -15.52 -4.39 -1.94
CA ALA A 165 -15.56 -5.48 -2.92
C ALA A 165 -15.51 -6.87 -2.27
N ARG A 166 -14.79 -7.03 -1.15
CA ARG A 166 -14.70 -8.33 -0.44
C ARG A 166 -16.04 -8.82 0.11
N HIS A 167 -16.97 -7.92 0.39
CA HIS A 167 -18.34 -8.25 0.82
C HIS A 167 -19.35 -8.30 -0.33
N GLN A 168 -18.95 -7.88 -1.52
CA GLN A 168 -19.80 -7.81 -2.73
C GLN A 168 -19.24 -8.71 -3.84
N GLN A 169 -18.58 -8.11 -4.86
CA GLN A 169 -18.16 -8.82 -6.06
C GLN A 169 -17.11 -9.92 -5.80
N LEU A 170 -16.28 -9.79 -4.76
CA LEU A 170 -15.28 -10.79 -4.39
C LEU A 170 -15.79 -11.87 -3.44
N LYS A 171 -16.95 -11.66 -2.81
CA LYS A 171 -17.51 -12.60 -1.83
C LYS A 171 -17.59 -14.04 -2.35
N PRO A 172 -17.99 -14.33 -3.60
CA PRO A 172 -18.05 -15.70 -4.11
C PRO A 172 -16.68 -16.40 -4.23
N TYR A 173 -15.60 -15.60 -4.25
CA TYR A 173 -14.23 -16.06 -4.49
C TYR A 173 -13.35 -16.06 -3.25
N LEU A 174 -13.80 -15.50 -2.15
CA LEU A 174 -13.09 -15.46 -0.87
C LEU A 174 -13.71 -16.45 0.12
N LYS A 175 -12.94 -16.90 1.09
CA LYS A 175 -13.51 -17.62 2.24
C LYS A 175 -14.18 -16.64 3.23
N ASP A 176 -15.20 -17.11 3.92
CA ASP A 176 -16.04 -16.25 4.78
C ASP A 176 -15.27 -15.61 5.94
N ASN A 177 -14.28 -16.32 6.48
CA ASN A 177 -13.51 -15.88 7.66
C ASN A 177 -12.12 -15.32 7.34
N HIS A 178 -11.92 -14.80 6.11
CA HIS A 178 -10.66 -14.10 5.79
C HIS A 178 -10.58 -12.78 6.56
N PHE A 179 -9.37 -12.43 7.02
CA PHE A 179 -9.07 -11.16 7.66
C PHE A 179 -8.56 -10.15 6.63
N ALA A 180 -8.88 -8.87 6.77
CA ALA A 180 -8.39 -7.85 5.84
C ALA A 180 -8.00 -6.56 6.55
N ILE A 181 -6.78 -6.12 6.28
CA ILE A 181 -6.22 -4.87 6.79
C ILE A 181 -5.83 -3.94 5.65
N GLY A 182 -5.85 -2.63 5.97
CA GLY A 182 -5.24 -1.60 5.16
C GLY A 182 -4.19 -0.86 5.96
N SER A 183 -3.08 -0.51 5.34
CA SER A 183 -2.11 0.37 5.97
C SER A 183 -2.54 1.83 5.81
N ILE A 184 -3.12 2.39 6.86
CA ILE A 184 -3.72 3.71 6.84
C ILE A 184 -2.65 4.78 7.09
N ASN A 185 -2.36 5.52 6.06
CA ASN A 185 -1.40 6.61 6.11
C ASN A 185 -2.13 7.95 6.30
N SER A 186 -1.80 8.66 7.36
CA SER A 186 -2.35 9.97 7.71
C SER A 186 -1.22 10.96 7.97
N PRO A 187 -1.48 12.27 7.86
CA PRO A 187 -0.50 13.27 8.25
C PRO A 187 -0.06 13.11 9.69
N MET A 188 1.24 13.28 9.93
CA MET A 188 1.86 13.10 11.24
C MET A 188 2.85 14.22 11.49
N GLN A 189 2.83 14.80 12.71
CA GLN A 189 3.74 15.85 13.11
C GLN A 189 4.63 15.48 14.30
N CYS A 190 4.19 14.52 15.12
CA CYS A 190 4.92 14.10 16.32
C CYS A 190 5.89 12.94 16.11
N MET A 191 6.25 12.65 14.86
CA MET A 191 7.18 11.58 14.51
C MET A 191 6.72 10.20 15.00
N MET A 192 5.44 9.88 14.81
CA MET A 192 4.81 8.61 15.16
C MET A 192 4.83 8.29 16.67
N LYS A 193 4.60 9.30 17.52
CA LYS A 193 4.62 9.16 18.98
C LYS A 193 3.23 9.28 19.64
N GLU A 194 2.15 9.25 18.86
CA GLU A 194 0.75 9.33 19.36
C GLU A 194 0.45 10.59 20.21
N ILE A 195 1.13 11.72 19.93
CA ILE A 195 1.04 12.94 20.76
C ILE A 195 0.22 14.04 20.09
N CYS A 196 0.44 14.29 18.78
CA CYS A 196 -0.14 15.46 18.11
C CYS A 196 -1.60 15.27 17.66
N ALA A 197 -2.13 14.07 17.72
CA ALA A 197 -3.47 13.68 17.24
C ALA A 197 -3.76 13.98 15.74
N GLN A 198 -2.76 14.39 14.96
CA GLN A 198 -2.92 14.63 13.52
C GLN A 198 -3.31 13.36 12.75
N CYS A 199 -2.83 12.20 13.22
CA CYS A 199 -3.09 10.89 12.62
C CYS A 199 -4.28 10.16 13.25
N LEU A 200 -5.07 10.82 14.11
CA LEU A 200 -6.20 10.19 14.77
C LEU A 200 -7.24 9.77 13.72
N GLN A 201 -7.56 8.48 13.66
CA GLN A 201 -8.45 7.87 12.69
C GLN A 201 -9.69 7.31 13.38
N PRO A 202 -10.92 7.72 12.99
CA PRO A 202 -12.14 7.10 13.48
C PRO A 202 -12.31 5.71 12.86
N HIS A 203 -12.63 4.75 13.72
CA HIS A 203 -13.15 3.43 13.39
C HIS A 203 -14.63 3.39 13.69
N LYS A 204 -15.43 2.87 12.78
CA LYS A 204 -16.85 2.69 12.96
C LYS A 204 -17.20 1.20 12.84
N ASP A 205 -17.68 0.62 13.94
CA ASP A 205 -18.16 -0.75 13.91
C ASP A 205 -19.38 -0.87 13.00
N PRO A 206 -19.35 -1.72 11.95
CA PRO A 206 -20.44 -1.84 11.00
C PRO A 206 -21.71 -2.46 11.59
N LYS A 207 -21.62 -3.17 12.74
CA LYS A 207 -22.74 -3.84 13.40
C LYS A 207 -23.41 -2.95 14.43
N THR A 208 -22.62 -2.30 15.27
CA THR A 208 -23.13 -1.48 16.40
C THR A 208 -23.24 -0.01 16.06
N GLY A 209 -22.47 0.47 15.06
CA GLY A 209 -22.32 1.88 14.73
C GLY A 209 -21.44 2.65 15.73
N GLU A 210 -20.85 1.97 16.71
CA GLU A 210 -19.96 2.58 17.69
C GLU A 210 -18.73 3.16 17.01
N ILE A 211 -18.30 4.35 17.46
CA ILE A 211 -17.11 5.02 16.93
C ILE A 211 -16.02 4.98 17.98
N THR A 212 -14.89 4.41 17.62
CA THR A 212 -13.66 4.44 18.38
C THR A 212 -12.58 5.19 17.61
N TYR A 213 -11.46 5.51 18.25
CA TYR A 213 -10.38 6.26 17.61
C TYR A 213 -9.04 5.57 17.82
N VAL A 214 -8.25 5.50 16.78
CA VAL A 214 -6.89 4.96 16.80
C VAL A 214 -5.88 5.96 16.25
N PHE A 215 -4.66 5.92 16.73
CA PHE A 215 -3.55 6.69 16.18
C PHE A 215 -2.93 5.90 15.03
N SER A 216 -3.16 6.32 13.79
CA SER A 216 -2.62 5.62 12.60
C SER A 216 -1.09 5.62 12.55
N CYS A 217 -0.42 6.54 13.23
CA CYS A 217 1.05 6.57 13.25
C CYS A 217 1.66 5.38 14.00
N PHE A 218 0.93 4.78 14.93
CA PHE A 218 1.36 3.60 15.68
C PHE A 218 0.57 2.35 15.24
N ASN A 219 -0.72 2.51 14.94
CA ASN A 219 -1.60 1.45 14.45
C ASN A 219 -1.81 1.64 12.95
N GLN A 220 -0.77 1.43 12.15
CA GLN A 220 -0.83 1.64 10.70
C GLN A 220 -1.73 0.61 10.03
N ASP A 221 -1.62 -0.64 10.44
CA ASP A 221 -2.43 -1.73 9.92
C ASP A 221 -3.77 -1.76 10.65
N GLN A 222 -4.83 -1.39 9.91
CA GLN A 222 -6.17 -1.24 10.45
C GLN A 222 -7.13 -2.15 9.70
N GLU A 223 -8.07 -2.77 10.42
CA GLU A 223 -9.10 -3.60 9.81
C GLU A 223 -9.95 -2.77 8.84
N LEU A 224 -10.03 -3.22 7.58
CA LEU A 224 -10.68 -2.45 6.50
C LEU A 224 -12.17 -2.17 6.78
N ASP A 225 -12.84 -3.05 7.53
CA ASP A 225 -14.27 -2.90 7.85
C ASP A 225 -14.55 -1.83 8.91
N LEU A 226 -13.53 -1.47 9.70
CA LEU A 226 -13.67 -0.48 10.77
C LEU A 226 -13.31 0.94 10.31
N VAL A 227 -12.45 1.09 9.30
CA VAL A 227 -11.93 2.39 8.88
C VAL A 227 -13.03 3.27 8.28
N ASP A 228 -13.24 4.46 8.86
CA ASP A 228 -14.05 5.51 8.23
C ASP A 228 -13.27 6.17 7.07
N PHE A 229 -13.36 5.57 5.89
CA PHE A 229 -12.74 6.10 4.68
C PHE A 229 -13.30 7.45 4.23
N GLY A 230 -14.55 7.77 4.57
CA GLY A 230 -15.16 9.07 4.28
C GLY A 230 -14.48 10.19 5.08
N GLY A 231 -14.31 9.97 6.38
CA GLY A 231 -13.58 10.87 7.28
C GLY A 231 -12.11 11.00 6.87
N LEU A 232 -11.45 9.89 6.56
CA LEU A 232 -10.07 9.89 6.07
C LEU A 232 -9.90 10.72 4.80
N ALA A 233 -10.75 10.52 3.80
CA ALA A 233 -10.71 11.28 2.54
C ALA A 233 -10.91 12.78 2.77
N SER A 234 -11.78 13.18 3.70
CA SER A 234 -12.03 14.58 4.07
C SER A 234 -10.78 15.21 4.70
N ARG A 235 -10.10 14.50 5.58
CA ARG A 235 -8.85 14.95 6.21
C ARG A 235 -7.70 15.07 5.22
N LEU A 236 -7.52 14.09 4.34
CA LEU A 236 -6.49 14.13 3.30
C LEU A 236 -6.69 15.30 2.34
N LYS A 237 -7.93 15.69 2.04
CA LYS A 237 -8.23 16.89 1.24
C LYS A 237 -7.78 18.18 1.92
N GLN A 238 -7.93 18.30 3.23
CA GLN A 238 -7.47 19.48 3.98
C GLN A 238 -5.95 19.63 3.91
N ASN A 239 -5.21 18.52 4.05
CA ASN A 239 -3.75 18.54 3.91
C ASN A 239 -3.29 18.90 2.51
N SER A 240 -4.03 18.53 1.47
CA SER A 240 -3.63 18.81 0.09
C SER A 240 -3.50 20.30 -0.21
N VAL A 241 -4.19 21.17 0.52
CA VAL A 241 -4.07 22.62 0.40
C VAL A 241 -2.72 23.09 0.98
N GLN A 242 -2.38 22.61 2.17
CA GLN A 242 -1.12 22.92 2.83
C GLN A 242 0.09 22.45 2.01
N GLU A 243 0.02 21.22 1.48
CA GLU A 243 1.08 20.66 0.61
C GLU A 243 1.28 21.48 -0.66
N LYS A 244 0.21 21.94 -1.30
CA LYS A 244 0.30 22.83 -2.46
C LYS A 244 0.96 24.15 -2.12
N LEU A 245 0.61 24.78 -1.01
CA LEU A 245 1.21 26.03 -0.57
C LEU A 245 2.70 25.84 -0.27
N THR A 246 3.07 24.77 0.43
CA THR A 246 4.46 24.41 0.71
C THR A 246 5.26 24.23 -0.59
N ARG A 247 4.72 23.51 -1.56
CA ARG A 247 5.36 23.31 -2.87
C ARG A 247 5.56 24.63 -3.61
N HIS A 248 4.56 25.51 -3.63
CA HIS A 248 4.71 26.83 -4.22
C HIS A 248 5.79 27.66 -3.54
N TRP A 249 5.85 27.59 -2.20
CA TRP A 249 6.87 28.28 -1.43
C TRP A 249 8.29 27.75 -1.74
N ILE A 250 8.48 26.45 -1.75
CA ILE A 250 9.76 25.82 -2.12
C ILE A 250 10.18 26.25 -3.53
N SER A 251 9.26 26.18 -4.50
CA SER A 251 9.53 26.60 -5.88
C SER A 251 9.89 28.09 -5.97
N HIS A 252 9.31 28.93 -5.11
CA HIS A 252 9.68 30.35 -5.02
C HIS A 252 11.09 30.52 -4.46
N CYS A 253 11.42 29.85 -3.35
CA CYS A 253 12.75 29.93 -2.74
C CYS A 253 13.85 29.44 -3.68
N LEU A 254 13.63 28.33 -4.39
CA LEU A 254 14.61 27.81 -5.34
C LEU A 254 14.91 28.78 -6.50
N ARG A 255 13.88 29.51 -6.99
CA ARG A 255 14.08 30.56 -8.01
C ARG A 255 14.85 31.78 -7.50
N GLN A 256 14.90 32.01 -6.18
CA GLN A 256 15.69 33.11 -5.60
C GLN A 256 17.16 32.73 -5.38
N LEU A 257 17.46 31.44 -5.37
CA LEU A 257 18.81 30.89 -5.16
C LEU A 257 19.52 30.54 -6.48
N SER A 258 18.80 30.50 -7.59
CA SER A 258 19.31 30.33 -8.95
C SER A 258 19.60 31.65 -9.61
#